data_cda50b6ae082b4bb613f192d7c389530
#
_entry.id   cda50b6ae082b4bb613f192d7c389530
#
_cell.length_a   1.000
_cell.length_b   1.000
_cell.length_c   1.000
_cell.angle_alpha   90.00
_cell.angle_beta   90.00
_cell.angle_gamma   90.00
#
_symmetry.space_group_name_H-M   'P 1'
#
loop_
_entity.id
_entity.type
_entity.pdbx_description
1 polymer ?
#
loop_
_entity_poly.entity_id
_entity_poly.type
_entity_poly.pdbx_seq_one_letter_code
_entity_poly.pdbx_strand_id
1 'polypeptide(L)'
;MRRKLLLVGLTILILGASVTGFGLVRVEGSSTRSTQVTAYTQVEYITSVINLSVPSVLTVESSSKNSGLIPVYALSVVNESNIYLYAVRPTASSGGIYSYTNISGDYYYVVFSNVTPTVSYLITPLKAAVYATLIFTGIVFSIVGVVAVILGVVLKTPPKPVI
;
A
#
# COMPACT_ATOMS: atom_id res chain seq x y z
N MET A 1 -18.62 -14.24 -38.74
CA MET A 1 -17.62 -13.69 -37.82
C MET A 1 -17.54 -12.20 -37.97
N ARG A 2 -17.78 -11.44 -36.92
CA ARG A 2 -17.74 -9.96 -36.95
C ARG A 2 -16.28 -9.48 -36.75
N ARG A 3 -15.51 -9.42 -37.84
CA ARG A 3 -14.09 -9.03 -37.82
C ARG A 3 -13.79 -7.76 -37.03
N LYS A 4 -14.64 -6.73 -37.17
CA LYS A 4 -14.47 -5.46 -36.44
C LYS A 4 -14.57 -5.66 -34.92
N LEU A 5 -15.55 -6.44 -34.44
CA LEU A 5 -15.73 -6.72 -33.01
C LEU A 5 -14.58 -7.53 -32.45
N LEU A 6 -14.07 -8.50 -33.22
CA LEU A 6 -12.90 -9.32 -32.85
C LEU A 6 -11.65 -8.45 -32.73
N LEU A 7 -11.38 -7.57 -33.70
CA LEU A 7 -10.24 -6.67 -33.66
C LEU A 7 -10.30 -5.72 -32.47
N VAL A 8 -11.47 -5.10 -32.22
CA VAL A 8 -11.68 -4.22 -31.05
C VAL A 8 -11.46 -4.99 -29.75
N GLY A 9 -12.02 -6.20 -29.62
CA GLY A 9 -11.83 -7.03 -28.43
C GLY A 9 -10.37 -7.40 -28.20
N LEU A 10 -9.63 -7.76 -29.26
CA LEU A 10 -8.22 -8.08 -29.18
C LEU A 10 -7.38 -6.85 -28.74
N THR A 11 -7.68 -5.67 -29.31
CA THR A 11 -7.00 -4.44 -28.93
C THR A 11 -7.22 -4.09 -27.46
N ILE A 12 -8.47 -4.19 -26.96
CA ILE A 12 -8.79 -3.94 -25.56
C ILE A 12 -8.08 -4.94 -24.66
N LEU A 13 -8.03 -6.21 -25.05
CA LEU A 13 -7.35 -7.26 -24.28
C LEU A 13 -5.84 -7.01 -24.17
N ILE A 14 -5.19 -6.63 -25.27
CA ILE A 14 -3.76 -6.30 -25.27
C ILE A 14 -3.48 -5.09 -24.40
N LEU A 15 -4.28 -4.03 -24.51
CA LEU A 15 -4.16 -2.84 -23.66
C LEU A 15 -4.36 -3.18 -22.18
N GLY A 16 -5.39 -3.95 -21.83
CA GLY A 16 -5.63 -4.40 -20.47
C GLY A 16 -4.48 -5.20 -19.90
N ALA A 17 -3.96 -6.16 -20.65
CA ALA A 17 -2.81 -6.98 -20.25
C ALA A 17 -1.54 -6.13 -20.05
N SER A 18 -1.30 -5.15 -20.94
CA SER A 18 -0.14 -4.25 -20.83
C SER A 18 -0.22 -3.36 -19.59
N VAL A 19 -1.40 -2.79 -19.28
CA VAL A 19 -1.63 -1.95 -18.10
C VAL A 19 -1.47 -2.78 -16.83
N THR A 20 -2.01 -4.00 -16.79
CA THR A 20 -1.85 -4.93 -15.66
C THR A 20 -0.38 -5.28 -15.45
N GLY A 21 0.33 -5.66 -16.50
CA GLY A 21 1.75 -6.01 -16.44
C GLY A 21 2.61 -4.85 -15.93
N PHE A 22 2.37 -3.64 -16.42
CA PHE A 22 3.07 -2.45 -15.94
C PHE A 22 2.80 -2.19 -14.45
N GLY A 23 1.55 -2.33 -14.00
CA GLY A 23 1.18 -2.19 -12.60
C GLY A 23 1.90 -3.22 -11.71
N LEU A 24 1.91 -4.49 -12.11
CA LEU A 24 2.55 -5.58 -11.36
C LEU A 24 4.06 -5.37 -11.18
N VAL A 25 4.78 -4.96 -12.23
CA VAL A 25 6.23 -4.68 -12.17
C VAL A 25 6.56 -3.53 -11.20
N ARG A 26 5.61 -2.64 -10.94
CA ARG A 26 5.82 -1.43 -10.11
C ARG A 26 5.29 -1.54 -8.68
N VAL A 27 4.52 -2.58 -8.34
CA VAL A 27 4.01 -2.80 -6.96
C VAL A 27 5.10 -3.24 -5.98
N GLU A 28 6.31 -3.51 -6.42
CA GLU A 28 7.42 -3.83 -5.54
C GLU A 28 7.65 -2.74 -4.49
N GLY A 29 7.46 -3.08 -3.20
CA GLY A 29 7.79 -2.17 -2.11
C GLY A 29 6.86 -2.16 -0.89
N SER A 30 5.73 -2.87 -0.89
CA SER A 30 4.97 -3.06 0.36
C SER A 30 5.68 -4.11 1.22
N SER A 31 6.22 -3.72 2.35
CA SER A 31 6.87 -4.66 3.28
C SER A 31 6.20 -4.61 4.64
N THR A 32 5.61 -5.74 5.05
CA THR A 32 5.23 -5.94 6.45
C THR A 32 6.48 -6.37 7.22
N ARG A 33 6.80 -5.68 8.28
CA ARG A 33 7.89 -6.04 9.18
C ARG A 33 7.33 -6.19 10.59
N SER A 34 7.39 -7.39 11.14
CA SER A 34 7.39 -7.55 12.59
C SER A 34 8.75 -7.08 13.09
N THR A 35 8.77 -6.15 14.00
CA THR A 35 10.02 -5.63 14.55
C THR A 35 10.14 -6.02 16.01
N GLN A 36 11.32 -6.49 16.38
CA GLN A 36 11.67 -6.59 17.78
C GLN A 36 11.97 -5.19 18.30
N VAL A 37 11.34 -4.81 19.39
CA VAL A 37 11.67 -3.59 20.10
C VAL A 37 12.88 -3.87 21.00
N THR A 38 13.78 -2.89 21.05
CA THR A 38 14.95 -2.95 21.93
C THR A 38 14.69 -2.04 23.14
N ALA A 39 15.00 -2.52 24.34
CA ALA A 39 14.96 -1.67 25.51
C ALA A 39 16.01 -0.57 25.39
N TYR A 40 15.57 0.69 25.41
CA TYR A 40 16.43 1.86 25.40
C TYR A 40 16.72 2.34 26.83
N THR A 41 15.70 2.27 27.67
CA THR A 41 15.78 2.47 29.12
C THR A 41 14.97 1.39 29.85
N GLN A 42 14.80 1.49 31.16
CA GLN A 42 14.00 0.49 31.94
C GLN A 42 12.52 0.45 31.51
N VAL A 43 11.98 1.55 31.00
CA VAL A 43 10.56 1.69 30.64
C VAL A 43 10.35 2.16 29.19
N GLU A 44 11.42 2.43 28.46
CA GLU A 44 11.39 2.90 27.09
C GLU A 44 11.89 1.83 26.13
N TYR A 45 11.09 1.51 25.14
CA TYR A 45 11.40 0.58 24.06
C TYR A 45 11.36 1.30 22.72
N ILE A 46 12.33 1.02 21.89
CA ILE A 46 12.40 1.60 20.53
C ILE A 46 12.47 0.51 19.47
N THR A 47 11.94 0.79 18.30
CA THR A 47 12.15 -0.06 17.11
C THR A 47 13.52 0.21 16.50
N SER A 48 13.93 -0.61 15.54
CA SER A 48 14.95 -0.19 14.57
C SER A 48 14.48 1.06 13.83
N VAL A 49 15.43 1.81 13.21
CA VAL A 49 15.07 2.96 12.37
C VAL A 49 14.13 2.53 11.26
N ILE A 50 12.99 3.20 11.18
CA ILE A 50 12.02 3.08 10.10
C ILE A 50 12.38 4.13 9.05
N ASN A 51 13.06 3.70 7.97
CA ASN A 51 13.44 4.58 6.88
C ASN A 51 12.33 4.62 5.82
N LEU A 52 11.81 5.82 5.57
CA LEU A 52 10.79 6.10 4.56
C LEU A 52 11.40 7.01 3.48
N SER A 53 12.15 6.39 2.56
CA SER A 53 12.85 7.10 1.48
C SER A 53 11.90 7.80 0.48
N VAL A 54 10.64 7.43 0.47
CA VAL A 54 9.58 8.03 -0.36
C VAL A 54 8.33 8.26 0.48
N PRO A 55 7.47 9.23 0.12
CA PRO A 55 6.19 9.43 0.77
C PRO A 55 5.39 8.13 0.86
N SER A 56 5.03 7.73 2.07
CA SER A 56 4.44 6.43 2.36
C SER A 56 3.28 6.56 3.35
N VAL A 57 2.48 5.51 3.39
CA VAL A 57 1.58 5.22 4.50
C VAL A 57 2.31 4.23 5.41
N LEU A 58 2.49 4.60 6.66
CA LEU A 58 3.00 3.73 7.71
C LEU A 58 1.84 3.38 8.64
N THR A 59 1.55 2.09 8.77
CA THR A 59 0.60 1.59 9.76
C THR A 59 1.37 0.84 10.83
N VAL A 60 1.19 1.22 12.08
CA VAL A 60 1.85 0.60 13.23
C VAL A 60 0.78 0.03 14.15
N GLU A 61 0.98 -1.20 14.59
CA GLU A 61 0.21 -1.85 15.63
C GLU A 61 1.09 -1.94 16.89
N SER A 62 0.59 -1.45 18.00
CA SER A 62 1.29 -1.45 19.29
C SER A 62 0.39 -1.95 20.40
N SER A 63 0.96 -2.80 21.28
CA SER A 63 0.26 -3.30 22.47
C SER A 63 0.12 -2.24 23.57
N SER A 64 0.87 -1.12 23.49
CA SER A 64 0.81 -0.02 24.47
C SER A 64 0.24 1.23 23.83
N LYS A 65 -0.61 1.92 24.58
CA LYS A 65 -1.20 3.22 24.18
C LYS A 65 -0.22 4.38 24.34
N ASN A 66 0.75 4.24 25.27
CA ASN A 66 1.76 5.29 25.50
C ASN A 66 2.93 5.07 24.52
N SER A 67 2.70 5.43 23.28
CA SER A 67 3.62 5.18 22.19
C SER A 67 3.45 6.24 21.09
N GLY A 68 4.47 6.39 20.24
CA GLY A 68 4.42 7.35 19.15
C GLY A 68 5.54 7.20 18.14
N LEU A 69 5.32 7.73 16.96
CA LEU A 69 6.30 7.82 15.89
C LEU A 69 7.15 9.08 16.09
N ILE A 70 8.44 8.91 16.39
CA ILE A 70 9.37 9.98 16.75
C ILE A 70 10.41 10.14 15.64
N PRO A 71 10.60 11.36 15.09
CA PRO A 71 11.72 11.63 14.19
C PRO A 71 13.07 11.34 14.86
N VAL A 72 14.02 10.80 14.13
CA VAL A 72 15.33 10.40 14.67
C VAL A 72 16.02 11.51 15.46
N TYR A 73 15.91 12.76 14.99
CA TYR A 73 16.54 13.91 15.66
C TYR A 73 15.93 14.25 17.04
N ALA A 74 14.70 13.81 17.31
CA ALA A 74 14.01 14.12 18.56
C ALA A 74 14.15 13.02 19.62
N LEU A 75 14.72 11.88 19.30
CA LEU A 75 14.79 10.75 20.23
C LEU A 75 15.47 11.09 21.56
N SER A 76 16.54 11.88 21.53
CA SER A 76 17.32 12.21 22.73
C SER A 76 16.60 13.13 23.74
N VAL A 77 15.52 13.79 23.33
CA VAL A 77 14.76 14.72 24.18
C VAL A 77 13.37 14.21 24.57
N VAL A 78 12.97 13.08 23.98
CA VAL A 78 11.67 12.47 24.25
C VAL A 78 11.72 11.69 25.57
N ASN A 79 10.65 11.78 26.32
CA ASN A 79 10.37 10.96 27.51
C ASN A 79 8.86 10.72 27.63
N GLU A 80 8.47 9.88 28.59
CA GLU A 80 7.06 9.50 28.79
C GLU A 80 6.12 10.70 28.95
N SER A 81 6.58 11.78 29.58
CA SER A 81 5.75 12.96 29.88
C SER A 81 5.59 13.90 28.67
N ASN A 82 6.50 13.87 27.70
CA ASN A 82 6.53 14.81 26.59
C ASN A 82 6.41 14.17 25.20
N ILE A 83 6.23 12.86 25.10
CA ILE A 83 6.15 12.14 23.81
C ILE A 83 5.14 12.77 22.85
N TYR A 84 3.99 13.23 23.36
CA TYR A 84 2.93 13.85 22.55
C TYR A 84 3.34 15.16 21.88
N LEU A 85 4.40 15.82 22.37
CA LEU A 85 4.92 17.08 21.77
C LEU A 85 5.79 16.81 20.55
N TYR A 86 6.48 15.66 20.53
CA TYR A 86 7.47 15.30 19.51
C TYR A 86 6.95 14.23 18.54
N ALA A 87 5.95 13.46 18.96
CA ALA A 87 5.38 12.42 18.12
C ALA A 87 4.64 13.01 16.92
N VAL A 88 4.87 12.41 15.76
CA VAL A 88 4.05 12.65 14.57
C VAL A 88 2.61 12.26 14.89
N ARG A 89 1.66 13.13 14.60
CA ARG A 89 0.24 12.82 14.81
C ARG A 89 -0.23 11.77 13.82
N PRO A 90 -0.84 10.68 14.28
CA PRO A 90 -1.43 9.72 13.37
C PRO A 90 -2.63 10.35 12.61
N THR A 91 -2.77 10.01 11.36
CA THR A 91 -3.93 10.39 10.52
C THR A 91 -5.19 9.67 10.97
N ALA A 92 -5.04 8.44 11.46
CA ALA A 92 -6.10 7.64 12.05
C ALA A 92 -5.54 6.76 13.16
N SER A 93 -6.37 6.49 14.19
CA SER A 93 -6.01 5.58 15.27
C SER A 93 -7.25 4.83 15.76
N SER A 94 -7.11 3.52 15.96
CA SER A 94 -8.17 2.66 16.48
C SER A 94 -7.56 1.37 17.06
N GLY A 95 -7.95 1.00 18.27
CA GLY A 95 -7.63 -0.31 18.83
C GLY A 95 -6.14 -0.66 18.97
N GLY A 96 -5.25 0.34 19.14
CA GLY A 96 -3.80 0.11 19.17
C GLY A 96 -3.15 0.15 17.79
N ILE A 97 -3.91 0.41 16.73
CA ILE A 97 -3.42 0.59 15.37
C ILE A 97 -3.36 2.10 15.07
N TYR A 98 -2.22 2.56 14.59
CA TYR A 98 -1.93 3.95 14.26
C TYR A 98 -1.50 4.04 12.80
N SER A 99 -2.16 4.90 12.03
CA SER A 99 -1.85 5.10 10.61
C SER A 99 -1.32 6.52 10.40
N TYR A 100 -0.21 6.62 9.68
CA TYR A 100 0.46 7.86 9.31
C TYR A 100 0.51 7.94 7.79
N THR A 101 -0.09 8.97 7.21
CA THR A 101 -0.20 9.11 5.75
C THR A 101 0.71 10.21 5.26
N ASN A 102 1.33 10.00 4.10
CA ASN A 102 2.19 10.98 3.42
C ASN A 102 3.41 11.40 4.25
N ILE A 103 4.03 10.45 4.96
CA ILE A 103 5.24 10.68 5.73
C ILE A 103 6.47 10.18 4.97
N SER A 104 7.60 10.87 5.16
CA SER A 104 8.92 10.50 4.62
C SER A 104 10.00 10.91 5.60
N GLY A 105 11.13 10.22 5.59
CA GLY A 105 12.25 10.43 6.49
C GLY A 105 12.51 9.25 7.42
N ASP A 106 13.32 9.49 8.44
CA ASP A 106 13.76 8.47 9.39
C ASP A 106 13.07 8.65 10.73
N TYR A 107 12.50 7.57 11.24
CA TYR A 107 11.72 7.55 12.47
C TYR A 107 12.08 6.38 13.36
N TYR A 108 11.85 6.54 14.65
CA TYR A 108 11.70 5.45 15.60
C TYR A 108 10.23 5.37 16.03
N TYR A 109 9.74 4.16 16.27
CA TYR A 109 8.51 4.01 17.03
C TYR A 109 8.90 3.75 18.48
N VAL A 110 8.52 4.69 19.35
CA VAL A 110 8.87 4.68 20.77
C VAL A 110 7.66 4.23 21.58
N VAL A 111 7.88 3.34 22.54
CA VAL A 111 6.84 2.79 23.39
C VAL A 111 7.30 2.88 24.86
N PHE A 112 6.50 3.51 25.68
CA PHE A 112 6.69 3.51 27.13
C PHE A 112 5.83 2.41 27.76
N SER A 113 6.48 1.47 28.44
CA SER A 113 5.82 0.31 29.04
C SER A 113 6.69 -0.30 30.12
N ASN A 114 6.06 -0.84 31.16
CA ASN A 114 6.74 -1.64 32.19
C ASN A 114 6.92 -3.12 31.79
N VAL A 115 6.37 -3.51 30.64
CA VAL A 115 6.44 -4.87 30.09
C VAL A 115 6.90 -4.75 28.64
N THR A 116 7.71 -5.70 28.19
CA THR A 116 8.17 -5.73 26.79
C THR A 116 6.99 -5.67 25.83
N PRO A 117 6.84 -4.58 25.07
CA PRO A 117 5.71 -4.41 24.15
C PRO A 117 5.93 -5.21 22.87
N THR A 118 4.82 -5.51 22.19
CA THR A 118 4.85 -5.99 20.81
C THR A 118 4.54 -4.82 19.87
N VAL A 119 5.35 -4.68 18.84
CA VAL A 119 5.16 -3.68 17.79
C VAL A 119 5.31 -4.35 16.43
N SER A 120 4.34 -4.14 15.57
CA SER A 120 4.44 -4.51 14.16
C SER A 120 4.13 -3.29 13.29
N TYR A 121 4.74 -3.21 12.12
CA TYR A 121 4.45 -2.13 11.20
C TYR A 121 4.44 -2.57 9.74
N LEU A 122 3.62 -1.87 8.96
CA LEU A 122 3.47 -2.04 7.51
C LEU A 122 3.81 -0.70 6.84
N ILE A 123 4.74 -0.73 5.90
CA ILE A 123 5.06 0.41 5.05
C ILE A 123 4.43 0.18 3.67
N THR A 124 3.64 1.14 3.22
CA THR A 124 3.04 1.13 1.89
C THR A 124 3.39 2.45 1.19
N PRO A 125 4.29 2.46 0.19
CA PRO A 125 4.56 3.64 -0.60
C PRO A 125 3.27 4.19 -1.23
N LEU A 126 3.05 5.50 -1.19
CA LEU A 126 1.83 6.12 -1.76
C LEU A 126 1.65 5.77 -3.25
N LYS A 127 2.75 5.66 -3.99
CA LYS A 127 2.71 5.23 -5.39
C LYS A 127 2.17 3.81 -5.58
N ALA A 128 2.27 2.93 -4.58
CA ALA A 128 1.75 1.56 -4.67
C ALA A 128 0.21 1.55 -4.81
N ALA A 129 -0.49 2.49 -4.18
CA ALA A 129 -1.94 2.63 -4.33
C ALA A 129 -2.34 2.95 -5.78
N VAL A 130 -1.57 3.82 -6.45
CA VAL A 130 -1.78 4.14 -7.87
C VAL A 130 -1.57 2.90 -8.74
N TYR A 131 -0.52 2.14 -8.49
CA TYR A 131 -0.26 0.91 -9.24
C TYR A 131 -1.31 -0.17 -9.00
N ALA A 132 -1.83 -0.30 -7.78
CA ALA A 132 -2.95 -1.20 -7.49
C ALA A 132 -4.21 -0.82 -8.31
N THR A 133 -4.51 0.47 -8.43
CA THR A 133 -5.61 0.95 -9.27
C THR A 133 -5.38 0.62 -10.75
N LEU A 134 -4.16 0.77 -11.25
CA LEU A 134 -3.80 0.40 -12.63
C LEU A 134 -3.99 -1.09 -12.87
N ILE A 135 -3.54 -1.95 -11.94
CA ILE A 135 -3.73 -3.40 -12.04
C ILE A 135 -5.21 -3.74 -12.14
N PHE A 136 -6.03 -3.20 -11.23
CA PHE A 136 -7.47 -3.45 -11.23
C PHE A 136 -8.13 -3.02 -12.54
N THR A 137 -7.82 -1.82 -13.01
CA THR A 137 -8.33 -1.28 -14.28
C THR A 137 -7.91 -2.15 -15.47
N GLY A 138 -6.66 -2.59 -15.51
CA GLY A 138 -6.15 -3.48 -16.56
C GLY A 138 -6.83 -4.84 -16.57
N ILE A 139 -7.14 -5.41 -15.39
CA ILE A 139 -7.91 -6.66 -15.28
C ILE A 139 -9.32 -6.49 -15.86
N VAL A 140 -10.00 -5.40 -15.50
CA VAL A 140 -11.36 -5.12 -16.00
C VAL A 140 -11.34 -5.00 -17.53
N PHE A 141 -10.41 -4.26 -18.11
CA PHE A 141 -10.27 -4.16 -19.57
C PHE A 141 -9.97 -5.51 -20.22
N SER A 142 -9.12 -6.32 -19.60
CA SER A 142 -8.81 -7.66 -20.12
C SER A 142 -10.07 -8.54 -20.17
N ILE A 143 -10.89 -8.53 -19.14
CA ILE A 143 -12.17 -9.27 -19.10
C ILE A 143 -13.12 -8.79 -20.20
N VAL A 144 -13.29 -7.47 -20.35
CA VAL A 144 -14.12 -6.88 -21.40
C VAL A 144 -13.59 -7.27 -22.79
N GLY A 145 -12.28 -7.23 -22.99
CA GLY A 145 -11.63 -7.66 -24.23
C GLY A 145 -11.91 -9.11 -24.58
N VAL A 146 -11.79 -10.02 -23.60
CA VAL A 146 -12.11 -11.45 -23.76
C VAL A 146 -13.57 -11.66 -24.17
N VAL A 147 -14.51 -11.01 -23.47
CA VAL A 147 -15.95 -11.08 -23.80
C VAL A 147 -16.20 -10.59 -25.22
N ALA A 148 -15.61 -9.46 -25.64
CA ALA A 148 -15.77 -8.92 -26.98
C ALA A 148 -15.19 -9.86 -28.06
N VAL A 149 -14.06 -10.52 -27.80
CA VAL A 149 -13.48 -11.54 -28.70
C VAL A 149 -14.44 -12.73 -28.84
N ILE A 150 -14.95 -13.28 -27.74
CA ILE A 150 -15.90 -14.40 -27.75
C ILE A 150 -17.14 -14.04 -28.56
N LEU A 151 -17.73 -12.86 -28.31
CA LEU A 151 -18.89 -12.38 -29.06
C LEU A 151 -18.58 -12.19 -30.56
N GLY A 152 -17.39 -11.71 -30.87
CA GLY A 152 -16.91 -11.54 -32.25
C GLY A 152 -16.78 -12.86 -33.01
N VAL A 153 -16.44 -13.94 -32.30
CA VAL A 153 -16.33 -15.30 -32.87
C VAL A 153 -17.71 -15.94 -32.99
N VAL A 154 -18.52 -15.90 -31.93
CA VAL A 154 -19.79 -16.62 -31.81
C VAL A 154 -20.90 -15.99 -32.67
N LEU A 155 -20.96 -14.66 -32.72
CA LEU A 155 -21.99 -13.96 -33.49
C LEU A 155 -21.76 -14.08 -35.00
N LYS A 156 -22.61 -14.84 -35.67
CA LYS A 156 -22.60 -14.93 -37.15
C LYS A 156 -22.93 -13.58 -37.77
N THR A 157 -22.21 -13.20 -38.81
CA THR A 157 -22.57 -12.04 -39.64
C THR A 157 -23.93 -12.32 -40.28
N PRO A 158 -24.90 -11.39 -40.20
CA PRO A 158 -26.18 -11.59 -40.92
C PRO A 158 -25.90 -11.70 -42.42
N PRO A 159 -26.69 -12.55 -43.13
CA PRO A 159 -26.55 -12.70 -44.59
C PRO A 159 -26.71 -11.34 -45.24
N LYS A 160 -25.90 -11.04 -46.26
CA LYS A 160 -26.08 -9.83 -47.07
C LYS A 160 -27.45 -9.91 -47.73
N PRO A 161 -28.25 -8.82 -47.75
CA PRO A 161 -29.47 -8.78 -48.53
C PRO A 161 -29.09 -9.03 -50.00
N VAL A 162 -29.73 -10.01 -50.62
CA VAL A 162 -29.65 -10.26 -52.05
C VAL A 162 -30.50 -9.16 -52.70
N ILE A 163 -29.87 -8.21 -53.40
CA ILE A 163 -30.53 -7.20 -54.25
C ILE A 163 -30.73 -7.80 -55.59
#